data_01a2d3588f09fed44233410ff380983e
#
_entry.id   01a2d3588f09fed44233410ff380983e
#
_cell.length_a   1.000
_cell.length_b   1.000
_cell.length_c   1.000
_cell.angle_alpha   90.00
_cell.angle_beta   90.00
_cell.angle_gamma   90.00
#
_symmetry.space_group_name_H-M   'P 1'
#
loop_
_entity.id
_entity.type
_entity.pdbx_description
1 polymer ?
#
loop_
_entity_poly.entity_id
_entity_poly.type
_entity_poly.pdbx_seq_one_letter_code
_entity_poly.pdbx_strand_id
1 'polypeptide(L)' 'VLNDREREILYSRRLNEDPTTLEDLSKKYKISRERVRQIENKAFEKIQKYMLNASKSENLLPIN' A
#
# COMPACT_ATOMS: atom_id res chain seq x y z
N VAL A 1 -2.14 10.45 -0.30
CA VAL A 1 -2.75 9.48 0.57
C VAL A 1 -1.72 8.68 1.36
N LEU A 2 -0.64 8.29 0.71
CA LEU A 2 0.41 7.53 1.34
C LEU A 2 1.65 8.40 1.52
N ASN A 3 2.38 8.16 2.62
CA ASN A 3 3.68 8.82 2.73
C ASN A 3 4.68 8.08 1.86
N ASP A 4 5.89 8.63 1.75
CA ASP A 4 6.88 8.08 0.83
C ASP A 4 7.26 6.65 1.18
N ARG A 5 7.41 6.36 2.48
CA ARG A 5 7.79 5.02 2.91
C ARG A 5 6.70 4.00 2.60
N GLU A 6 5.45 4.36 2.90
CA GLU A 6 4.33 3.47 2.62
C GLU A 6 4.23 3.18 1.14
N ARG A 7 4.36 4.20 0.33
CA ARG A 7 4.26 4.05 -1.11
C ARG A 7 5.38 3.18 -1.64
N GLU A 8 6.60 3.41 -1.18
CA GLU A 8 7.72 2.64 -1.65
C GLU A 8 7.60 1.17 -1.27
N ILE A 9 7.20 0.90 -0.04
CA ILE A 9 7.04 -0.47 0.42
C ILE A 9 5.95 -1.17 -0.38
N LEU A 10 4.83 -0.52 -0.54
CA LEU A 10 3.72 -1.12 -1.29
C LEU A 10 4.12 -1.36 -2.74
N TYR A 11 4.76 -0.39 -3.36
CA TYR A 11 5.19 -0.51 -4.74
C TYR A 11 6.18 -1.66 -4.90
N SER A 12 7.17 -1.72 -4.00
CA SER A 12 8.19 -2.75 -4.10
C SER A 12 7.63 -4.14 -3.91
N ARG A 13 6.62 -4.26 -3.08
CA ARG A 13 6.07 -5.57 -2.75
C ARG A 13 5.01 -6.03 -3.72
N ARG A 14 4.25 -5.11 -4.31
CA ARG A 14 3.06 -5.50 -5.05
C ARG A 14 3.06 -5.11 -6.51
N LEU A 15 3.77 -4.04 -6.85
CA LEU A 15 3.72 -3.52 -8.21
C LEU A 15 4.99 -3.75 -9.00
N ASN A 16 6.01 -4.29 -8.36
CA ASN A 16 7.27 -4.53 -9.01
C ASN A 16 7.27 -5.91 -9.65
N GLU A 17 7.88 -6.03 -10.82
CA GLU A 17 8.02 -7.32 -11.49
C GLU A 17 8.75 -8.31 -10.59
N ASP A 18 9.69 -7.80 -9.82
CA ASP A 18 10.55 -8.61 -8.98
C ASP A 18 10.37 -8.13 -7.56
N PRO A 19 9.33 -8.59 -6.87
CA PRO A 19 9.01 -8.04 -5.56
C PRO A 19 10.15 -8.16 -4.56
N THR A 20 10.42 -7.08 -3.87
CA THR A 20 11.41 -7.06 -2.81
C THR A 20 10.89 -7.85 -1.63
N THR A 21 11.78 -8.63 -1.00
CA THR A 21 11.36 -9.43 0.14
C THR A 21 11.19 -8.55 1.37
N LEU A 22 10.47 -9.10 2.35
CA LEU A 22 10.32 -8.40 3.63
C LEU A 22 11.67 -8.17 4.29
N GLU A 23 12.55 -9.15 4.16
CA GLU A 23 13.87 -9.04 4.76
C GLU A 23 14.67 -7.90 4.15
N ASP A 24 14.62 -7.77 2.83
CA ASP A 24 15.34 -6.70 2.15
C ASP A 24 14.83 -5.34 2.60
N LEU A 25 13.52 -5.19 2.69
CA LEU A 25 12.93 -3.93 3.12
C LEU A 25 13.23 -3.65 4.58
N SER A 26 13.25 -4.70 5.41
CA SER A 26 13.55 -4.49 6.82
C SER A 26 14.96 -3.97 7.00
N LYS A 27 15.89 -4.46 6.20
CA LYS A 27 17.27 -3.99 6.25
C LYS A 27 17.37 -2.57 5.72
N LYS A 28 16.66 -2.28 4.64
CA LYS A 28 16.72 -0.96 4.04
C LYS A 28 16.21 0.11 4.99
N TYR A 29 15.14 -0.16 5.70
CA TYR A 29 14.55 0.82 6.60
C TYR A 29 14.95 0.62 8.05
N LYS A 30 15.76 -0.41 8.33
CA LYS A 30 16.23 -0.70 9.68
C LYS A 30 15.08 -0.92 10.64
N ILE A 31 14.10 -1.69 10.22
CA ILE A 31 12.96 -2.07 11.03
C ILE A 31 12.76 -3.58 10.90
N SER A 32 11.91 -4.15 11.73
CA SER A 32 11.67 -5.59 11.68
C SER A 32 10.85 -5.97 10.46
N ARG A 33 10.94 -7.23 10.08
CA ARG A 33 10.11 -7.74 8.98
C ARG A 33 8.64 -7.60 9.29
N GLU A 34 8.28 -7.84 10.55
CA GLU A 34 6.89 -7.70 10.97
C GLU A 34 6.44 -6.26 10.80
N ARG A 35 7.30 -5.30 11.10
CA ARG A 35 6.95 -3.90 10.92
C ARG A 35 6.74 -3.57 9.45
N VAL A 36 7.59 -4.12 8.58
CA VAL A 36 7.42 -3.90 7.14
C VAL A 36 6.06 -4.44 6.70
N ARG A 37 5.71 -5.65 7.16
CA ARG A 37 4.44 -6.25 6.81
C ARG A 37 3.27 -5.40 7.28
N GLN A 38 3.37 -4.85 8.50
CA GLN A 38 2.33 -3.98 9.02
C GLN A 38 2.17 -2.72 8.17
N ILE A 39 3.29 -2.14 7.76
CA ILE A 39 3.24 -0.94 6.94
C ILE A 39 2.63 -1.25 5.58
N GLU A 40 2.99 -2.38 5.00
CA GLU A 40 2.43 -2.79 3.73
C GLU A 40 0.91 -2.96 3.84
N ASN A 41 0.45 -3.64 4.88
CA ASN A 41 -0.98 -3.86 5.07
C ASN A 41 -1.72 -2.54 5.28
N LYS A 42 -1.15 -1.65 6.07
CA LYS A 42 -1.79 -0.36 6.30
C LYS A 42 -1.84 0.47 5.03
N ALA A 43 -0.78 0.44 4.26
CA ALA A 43 -0.78 1.16 3.00
C ALA A 43 -1.85 0.63 2.07
N PHE A 44 -1.98 -0.68 2.00
CA PHE A 44 -2.99 -1.30 1.16
C PHE A 44 -4.39 -0.92 1.63
N GLU A 45 -4.62 -0.91 2.93
CA GLU A 45 -5.89 -0.49 3.49
C GLU A 45 -6.23 0.94 3.13
N LYS A 46 -5.24 1.82 3.21
CA LYS A 46 -5.47 3.22 2.86
C LYS A 46 -5.89 3.36 1.42
N ILE A 47 -5.23 2.62 0.54
CA ILE A 47 -5.59 2.67 -0.87
C ILE A 47 -6.98 2.12 -1.10
N GLN A 48 -7.33 1.02 -0.43
CA GLN A 48 -8.66 0.45 -0.56
C GLN A 48 -9.73 1.45 -0.12
N LYS A 49 -9.51 2.10 1.01
CA LYS A 49 -10.46 3.09 1.49
C LYS A 49 -10.59 4.26 0.54
N TYR A 50 -9.46 4.71 0.01
CA TYR A 50 -9.47 5.82 -0.93
C TYR A 50 -10.27 5.45 -2.18
N MET A 51 -10.06 4.25 -2.69
CA MET A 51 -10.77 3.79 -3.87
C MET A 51 -12.25 3.60 -3.61
N LEU A 52 -12.60 3.09 -2.43
CA LEU A 52 -14.00 2.93 -2.08
C LEU A 52 -14.71 4.28 -1.99
N ASN A 53 -14.04 5.26 -1.41
CA ASN A 53 -14.64 6.59 -1.33
C ASN A 53 -14.81 7.19 -2.71
N ALA A 54 -13.83 7.02 -3.56
CA ALA A 54 -13.95 7.51 -4.93
C ALA A 54 -15.07 6.82 -5.67
N SER A 55 -15.18 5.50 -5.48
CA SER A 55 -16.26 4.75 -6.11
C SER A 55 -17.62 5.22 -5.62
N LYS A 56 -17.72 5.49 -4.34
CA LYS A 56 -18.99 5.97 -3.79
C LYS A 56 -19.37 7.30 -4.41
N SER A 57 -18.40 8.18 -4.57
CA SER A 57 -18.68 9.45 -5.21
C SER A 57 -19.15 9.26 -6.63
N GLU A 58 -18.54 8.33 -7.32
CA GLU A 58 -18.93 8.07 -8.70
C GLU A 58 -20.25 7.34 -8.78
N ASN A 59 -20.55 6.54 -7.79
CA ASN A 59 -21.80 5.83 -7.79
C ASN A 59 -23.01 6.72 -7.64
N LEU A 60 -22.79 7.90 -7.21
CA LEU A 60 -23.87 8.87 -7.25
C LEU A 60 -24.29 9.20 -8.65
N LEU A 61 -23.42 8.92 -9.54
CA LEU A 61 -23.76 9.06 -10.94
C LEU A 61 -24.59 7.90 -11.28
N PRO A 62 -25.40 8.07 -11.96
CA PRO A 62 -26.24 7.07 -12.21
C PRO A 62 -25.87 6.01 -12.82
N ILE A 63 -25.81 5.42 -12.61
CA ILE A 63 -25.46 4.48 -13.03
C ILE A 63 -26.08 3.64 -13.12
N ASN A 64 -26.32 3.67 -12.95
CA ASN A 64 -26.78 2.77 -12.87
C ASN A 64 -27.32 2.67 -12.82
#